data_04332c802cd384f45f51abfea58da140
#
_entry.id   04332c802cd384f45f51abfea58da140
#
_cell.length_a   1.000
_cell.length_b   1.000
_cell.length_c   1.000
_cell.angle_alpha   90.00
_cell.angle_beta   90.00
_cell.angle_gamma   90.00
#
_symmetry.space_group_name_H-M   'P 1'
#
loop_
_entity.id
_entity.type
_entity.pdbx_description
1 polymer ?
#
loop_
_entity_poly.entity_id
_entity_poly.type
_entity_poly.pdbx_seq_one_letter_code
_entity_poly.pdbx_strand_id
1 'polypeptide(L)'
;MNNCKITLKKLPKSSKYDGFSDAGVRHLFGTLKVSPIVDFDRQDLESYPTSHNGKMSISGFQPKMSATVIDDKLVLVKENGTFIIKPSPAQFPNLAENEHAIMTLASICKFPVPPFGLIQLNNGELAFIIKRYDRENGIKLHQEQLDSAMGVDDKFGNINGSQAVSYSKAGAFIAKNLKALQEYAEFYRRVIFSYVVGNNDHHLRNFSLLYTSNGALPTLSPVYDVVSD
;
A
#
# COMPACT_ATOMS: atom_id res chain seq x y z
N MET A 1 10.28 4.79 25.35
CA MET A 1 11.37 4.43 24.40
C MET A 1 10.90 4.87 23.02
N ASN A 2 11.68 5.69 22.32
CA ASN A 2 11.28 6.15 21.00
C ASN A 2 11.66 5.11 19.95
N ASN A 3 10.66 4.65 19.18
CA ASN A 3 10.87 3.76 18.05
C ASN A 3 10.92 4.56 16.75
N CYS A 4 11.61 4.04 15.75
CA CYS A 4 11.67 4.62 14.41
C CYS A 4 10.29 4.56 13.74
N LYS A 5 9.80 5.69 13.23
CA LYS A 5 8.49 5.81 12.56
C LYS A 5 8.40 5.03 11.23
N ILE A 6 9.53 4.54 10.68
CA ILE A 6 9.53 3.69 9.48
C ILE A 6 9.59 2.21 9.85
N THR A 7 10.50 1.82 10.77
CA THR A 7 10.82 0.40 10.99
C THR A 7 10.21 -0.18 12.26
N LEU A 8 9.60 0.64 13.12
CA LEU A 8 9.15 0.34 14.50
C LEU A 8 10.25 -0.20 15.42
N LYS A 9 11.48 -0.30 14.96
CA LYS A 9 12.63 -0.70 15.78
C LYS A 9 13.10 0.46 16.65
N LYS A 10 13.76 0.14 17.77
CA LYS A 10 14.34 1.13 18.67
C LYS A 10 15.24 2.11 17.89
N LEU A 11 15.05 3.41 18.14
CA LEU A 11 15.90 4.44 17.55
C LEU A 11 17.33 4.33 18.06
N PRO A 12 18.34 4.47 17.19
CA PRO A 12 19.73 4.62 17.61
C PRO A 12 19.91 5.95 18.35
N LYS A 13 21.02 6.09 19.09
CA LYS A 13 21.34 7.32 19.86
C LYS A 13 21.53 8.55 18.95
N SER A 14 21.92 8.34 17.71
CA SER A 14 22.08 9.39 16.71
C SER A 14 21.39 8.97 15.40
N SER A 15 20.63 9.87 14.82
CA SER A 15 19.98 9.73 13.51
C SER A 15 19.96 11.10 12.87
N LYS A 16 20.00 11.15 11.52
CA LYS A 16 19.94 12.42 10.79
C LYS A 16 18.63 13.16 10.99
N TYR A 17 17.53 12.43 11.13
CA TYR A 17 16.19 12.99 11.30
C TYR A 17 15.55 12.50 12.60
N ASP A 18 14.96 13.41 13.36
CA ASP A 18 14.31 13.08 14.63
C ASP A 18 13.12 12.12 14.45
N GLY A 19 13.11 11.05 15.24
CA GLY A 19 12.08 10.00 15.13
C GLY A 19 12.29 9.00 13.99
N PHE A 20 13.38 9.11 13.18
CA PHE A 20 13.63 8.25 12.04
C PHE A 20 15.06 7.71 12.05
N SER A 21 15.22 6.39 12.02
CA SER A 21 16.55 5.79 11.89
C SER A 21 17.09 5.95 10.47
N ASP A 22 18.39 6.16 10.34
CA ASP A 22 19.06 6.27 9.03
C ASP A 22 18.83 5.03 8.15
N ALA A 23 18.81 3.84 8.77
CA ALA A 23 18.50 2.58 8.08
C ALA A 23 17.06 2.56 7.54
N GLY A 24 16.09 3.08 8.31
CA GLY A 24 14.70 3.19 7.87
C GLY A 24 14.55 4.15 6.69
N VAL A 25 15.17 5.32 6.76
CA VAL A 25 15.14 6.32 5.68
C VAL A 25 15.75 5.76 4.39
N ARG A 26 16.91 5.08 4.48
CA ARG A 26 17.52 4.43 3.32
C ARG A 26 16.65 3.29 2.77
N HIS A 27 15.99 2.51 3.63
CA HIS A 27 15.09 1.45 3.19
C HIS A 27 13.90 2.02 2.39
N LEU A 28 13.30 3.11 2.86
CA LEU A 28 12.13 3.73 2.24
C LEU A 28 12.48 4.45 0.93
N PHE A 29 13.50 5.31 0.96
CA PHE A 29 13.82 6.21 -0.15
C PHE A 29 15.02 5.77 -1.00
N GLY A 30 15.77 4.75 -0.58
CA GLY A 30 17.03 4.34 -1.24
C GLY A 30 18.23 5.25 -0.90
N THR A 31 18.01 6.36 -0.21
CA THR A 31 19.05 7.35 0.13
C THR A 31 18.75 7.99 1.49
N LEU A 32 19.76 8.58 2.13
CA LEU A 32 19.60 9.36 3.36
C LEU A 32 19.42 10.86 3.07
N LYS A 33 19.42 11.28 1.83
CA LYS A 33 19.28 12.70 1.47
C LYS A 33 17.84 13.19 1.59
N VAL A 34 16.87 12.33 1.25
CA VAL A 34 15.44 12.65 1.33
C VAL A 34 14.98 12.70 2.79
N SER A 35 14.37 13.81 3.18
CA SER A 35 13.79 13.98 4.51
C SER A 35 12.45 13.24 4.61
N PRO A 36 12.22 12.45 5.67
CA PRO A 36 10.90 11.91 6.01
C PRO A 36 10.01 12.94 6.76
N ILE A 37 10.54 14.13 7.06
CA ILE A 37 9.80 15.28 7.57
C ILE A 37 9.61 16.22 6.37
N VAL A 38 8.35 16.42 5.98
CA VAL A 38 7.99 17.12 4.74
C VAL A 38 7.43 18.52 5.03
N ASP A 39 7.38 19.38 4.02
CA ASP A 39 6.97 20.78 4.10
C ASP A 39 5.51 21.03 3.69
N PHE A 40 4.74 19.98 3.46
CA PHE A 40 3.29 20.03 3.19
C PHE A 40 2.48 19.41 4.34
N ASP A 41 1.19 19.74 4.42
CA ASP A 41 0.26 19.27 5.44
C ASP A 41 -0.92 18.48 4.86
N ARG A 42 -1.92 18.17 5.73
CA ARG A 42 -3.13 17.45 5.30
C ARG A 42 -3.98 18.27 4.34
N GLN A 43 -4.05 19.60 4.49
CA GLN A 43 -4.86 20.45 3.62
C GLN A 43 -4.27 20.49 2.21
N ASP A 44 -2.94 20.52 2.10
CA ASP A 44 -2.24 20.38 0.83
C ASP A 44 -2.58 19.03 0.17
N LEU A 45 -2.58 17.95 0.98
CA LEU A 45 -2.93 16.62 0.51
C LEU A 45 -4.41 16.52 0.05
N GLU A 46 -5.35 17.09 0.78
CA GLU A 46 -6.79 17.08 0.47
C GLU A 46 -7.16 17.97 -0.72
N SER A 47 -6.45 19.08 -0.90
CA SER A 47 -6.68 20.01 -2.01
C SER A 47 -6.07 19.55 -3.35
N TYR A 48 -5.21 18.54 -3.32
CA TYR A 48 -4.57 18.01 -4.51
C TYR A 48 -5.56 17.14 -5.31
N PRO A 49 -5.89 17.47 -6.56
CA PRO A 49 -6.90 16.72 -7.32
C PRO A 49 -6.45 15.27 -7.55
N THR A 50 -7.17 14.34 -6.96
CA THR A 50 -6.99 12.90 -7.22
C THR A 50 -7.65 12.54 -8.54
N SER A 51 -6.95 11.86 -9.42
CA SER A 51 -7.45 11.40 -10.73
C SER A 51 -8.44 10.21 -10.65
N HIS A 52 -8.97 9.88 -9.48
CA HIS A 52 -9.85 8.74 -9.28
C HIS A 52 -11.21 9.15 -8.75
N ASN A 53 -12.18 9.26 -9.65
CA ASN A 53 -13.62 9.20 -9.35
C ASN A 53 -13.99 7.78 -8.90
N GLY A 54 -13.67 7.41 -7.66
CA GLY A 54 -13.99 6.11 -7.08
C GLY A 54 -15.23 6.19 -6.16
N LYS A 55 -16.21 5.32 -6.36
CA LYS A 55 -17.36 5.12 -5.47
C LYS A 55 -16.88 4.76 -4.06
N MET A 56 -17.54 5.33 -3.06
CA MET A 56 -17.23 5.29 -1.62
C MET A 56 -17.10 3.86 -1.07
N SER A 57 -15.91 3.53 -0.59
CA SER A 57 -15.64 2.46 0.38
C SER A 57 -14.84 3.06 1.54
N ILE A 58 -14.68 2.38 2.68
CA ILE A 58 -13.83 2.86 3.78
C ILE A 58 -12.43 3.18 3.27
N SER A 59 -11.86 2.34 2.40
CA SER A 59 -10.61 2.64 1.68
C SER A 59 -10.75 3.78 0.65
N GLY A 60 -11.96 4.14 0.22
CA GLY A 60 -12.28 5.26 -0.67
C GLY A 60 -12.40 6.62 0.05
N PHE A 61 -12.58 6.62 1.38
CA PHE A 61 -12.61 7.84 2.20
C PHE A 61 -11.23 8.39 2.55
N GLN A 62 -10.19 7.56 2.49
CA GLN A 62 -8.83 8.01 2.80
C GLN A 62 -8.24 8.74 1.59
N PRO A 63 -7.86 10.02 1.72
CA PRO A 63 -7.14 10.74 0.69
C PRO A 63 -5.87 9.99 0.30
N LYS A 64 -5.61 9.86 -1.01
CA LYS A 64 -4.42 9.17 -1.54
C LYS A 64 -3.72 10.11 -2.50
N MET A 65 -2.48 10.44 -2.22
CA MET A 65 -1.70 11.39 -3.02
C MET A 65 -0.52 10.68 -3.65
N SER A 66 -0.26 10.99 -4.91
CA SER A 66 0.98 10.58 -5.58
C SER A 66 2.11 11.52 -5.20
N ALA A 67 3.28 10.96 -4.92
CA ALA A 67 4.49 11.71 -4.65
C ALA A 67 5.70 11.07 -5.35
N THR A 68 6.73 11.86 -5.57
CA THR A 68 8.01 11.40 -6.10
C THR A 68 9.16 12.18 -5.49
N VAL A 69 10.39 11.69 -5.65
CA VAL A 69 11.59 12.40 -5.20
C VAL A 69 12.16 13.22 -6.35
N ILE A 70 12.28 14.53 -6.16
CA ILE A 70 12.94 15.47 -7.09
C ILE A 70 13.94 16.29 -6.26
N ASP A 71 15.18 16.36 -6.70
CA ASP A 71 16.25 17.13 -6.04
C ASP A 71 16.37 16.83 -4.54
N ASP A 72 16.39 15.54 -4.18
CA ASP A 72 16.44 15.03 -2.81
C ASP A 72 15.24 15.47 -1.91
N LYS A 73 14.14 15.95 -2.49
CA LYS A 73 12.89 16.28 -1.80
C LYS A 73 11.73 15.39 -2.23
N LEU A 74 10.91 14.99 -1.26
CA LEU A 74 9.63 14.35 -1.56
C LEU A 74 8.60 15.41 -1.92
N VAL A 75 8.07 15.35 -3.15
CA VAL A 75 7.12 16.33 -3.69
C VAL A 75 5.84 15.65 -4.16
N LEU A 76 4.70 16.33 -4.01
CA LEU A 76 3.41 15.87 -4.52
C LEU A 76 3.36 16.04 -6.04
N VAL A 77 2.81 15.03 -6.73
CA VAL A 77 2.64 15.05 -8.19
C VAL A 77 1.28 14.51 -8.58
N LYS A 78 0.72 15.04 -9.68
CA LYS A 78 -0.57 14.54 -10.22
C LYS A 78 -0.40 13.18 -10.88
N GLU A 79 0.71 12.98 -11.57
CA GLU A 79 0.99 11.79 -12.36
C GLU A 79 2.42 11.30 -12.14
N ASN A 80 2.68 10.05 -12.52
CA ASN A 80 4.00 9.44 -12.49
C ASN A 80 4.69 9.39 -11.13
N GLY A 81 3.91 9.48 -10.03
CA GLY A 81 4.46 9.32 -8.69
C GLY A 81 5.06 7.92 -8.49
N THR A 82 6.12 7.88 -7.68
CA THR A 82 6.80 6.65 -7.26
C THR A 82 6.40 6.21 -5.85
N PHE A 83 5.68 7.06 -5.14
CA PHE A 83 5.10 6.80 -3.82
C PHE A 83 3.61 7.16 -3.80
N ILE A 84 2.89 6.54 -2.85
CA ILE A 84 1.55 6.92 -2.45
C ILE A 84 1.62 7.36 -1.00
N ILE A 85 1.02 8.51 -0.69
CA ILE A 85 0.89 9.05 0.68
C ILE A 85 -0.58 8.98 1.07
N LYS A 86 -0.85 8.52 2.27
CA LYS A 86 -2.19 8.38 2.84
C LYS A 86 -2.21 9.02 4.24
N PRO A 87 -2.72 10.24 4.40
CA PRO A 87 -2.96 10.82 5.72
C PRO A 87 -4.13 10.13 6.41
N SER A 88 -4.19 10.21 7.72
CA SER A 88 -5.36 9.78 8.49
C SER A 88 -6.50 10.76 8.26
N PRO A 89 -7.72 10.32 7.85
CA PRO A 89 -8.87 11.20 7.76
C PRO A 89 -9.34 11.60 9.17
N ALA A 90 -10.05 12.73 9.30
CA ALA A 90 -10.49 13.24 10.59
C ALA A 90 -11.37 12.24 11.38
N GLN A 91 -12.16 11.41 10.67
CA GLN A 91 -13.02 10.39 11.28
C GLN A 91 -12.22 9.19 11.83
N PHE A 92 -11.00 8.96 11.32
CA PHE A 92 -10.12 7.85 11.71
C PHE A 92 -8.70 8.38 11.95
N PRO A 93 -8.45 9.07 13.08
CA PRO A 93 -7.24 9.87 13.30
C PRO A 93 -5.93 9.06 13.33
N ASN A 94 -5.98 7.74 13.54
CA ASN A 94 -4.79 6.87 13.61
C ASN A 94 -4.75 5.83 12.48
N LEU A 95 -5.45 6.07 11.37
CA LEU A 95 -5.53 5.09 10.29
C LEU A 95 -4.17 4.86 9.60
N ALA A 96 -3.36 5.91 9.47
CA ALA A 96 -2.02 5.80 8.91
C ALA A 96 -1.09 4.92 9.78
N GLU A 97 -1.15 5.08 11.10
CA GLU A 97 -0.39 4.27 12.06
C GLU A 97 -0.90 2.83 12.10
N ASN A 98 -2.22 2.64 11.98
CA ASN A 98 -2.85 1.32 11.90
C ASN A 98 -2.33 0.58 10.65
N GLU A 99 -2.45 1.17 9.46
CA GLU A 99 -1.94 0.57 8.21
C GLU A 99 -0.44 0.25 8.32
N HIS A 100 0.36 1.16 8.89
CA HIS A 100 1.79 0.94 9.11
C HIS A 100 2.05 -0.26 10.04
N ALA A 101 1.31 -0.39 11.13
CA ALA A 101 1.46 -1.49 12.08
C ALA A 101 1.11 -2.84 11.42
N ILE A 102 -0.02 -2.92 10.70
CA ILE A 102 -0.46 -4.15 10.03
C ILE A 102 0.46 -4.52 8.88
N MET A 103 0.92 -3.56 8.07
CA MET A 103 1.93 -3.80 7.03
C MET A 103 3.27 -4.27 7.61
N THR A 104 3.67 -3.74 8.79
CA THR A 104 4.85 -4.23 9.50
C THR A 104 4.66 -5.69 9.95
N LEU A 105 3.49 -6.04 10.46
CA LEU A 105 3.16 -7.42 10.82
C LEU A 105 3.18 -8.34 9.60
N ALA A 106 2.63 -7.89 8.45
CA ALA A 106 2.71 -8.62 7.19
C ALA A 106 4.18 -8.89 6.77
N SER A 107 5.05 -7.89 6.90
CA SER A 107 6.49 -8.04 6.66
C SER A 107 7.16 -9.06 7.60
N ILE A 108 6.81 -9.05 8.88
CA ILE A 108 7.28 -10.03 9.88
C ILE A 108 6.83 -11.44 9.50
N CYS A 109 5.60 -11.60 9.01
CA CYS A 109 5.03 -12.85 8.50
C CYS A 109 5.59 -13.27 7.15
N LYS A 110 6.59 -12.53 6.61
CA LYS A 110 7.28 -12.82 5.34
C LYS A 110 6.37 -12.75 4.10
N PHE A 111 5.37 -11.90 4.14
CA PHE A 111 4.68 -11.51 2.92
C PHE A 111 5.56 -10.55 2.10
N PRO A 112 5.52 -10.62 0.76
CA PRO A 112 6.15 -9.61 -0.08
C PRO A 112 5.43 -8.26 0.15
N VAL A 113 6.16 -7.27 0.63
CA VAL A 113 5.66 -5.90 0.85
C VAL A 113 6.61 -4.89 0.20
N PRO A 114 6.11 -3.82 -0.43
CA PRO A 114 6.97 -2.74 -0.91
C PRO A 114 7.61 -2.01 0.26
N PRO A 115 8.64 -1.20 0.08
CA PRO A 115 9.11 -0.26 1.10
C PRO A 115 7.98 0.69 1.53
N PHE A 116 7.74 0.79 2.84
CA PHE A 116 6.70 1.63 3.43
C PHE A 116 7.14 2.18 4.78
N GLY A 117 6.37 3.12 5.33
CA GLY A 117 6.63 3.70 6.64
C GLY A 117 5.66 4.83 6.96
N LEU A 118 5.99 5.60 8.00
CA LEU A 118 5.34 6.87 8.28
C LEU A 118 6.29 8.01 7.89
N ILE A 119 5.72 9.11 7.42
CA ILE A 119 6.38 10.40 7.28
C ILE A 119 5.70 11.40 8.21
N GLN A 120 6.40 12.46 8.56
CA GLN A 120 5.87 13.54 9.40
C GLN A 120 5.56 14.75 8.54
N LEU A 121 4.31 15.19 8.57
CA LEU A 121 3.82 16.40 7.92
C LEU A 121 4.34 17.66 8.66
N ASN A 122 4.25 18.83 8.03
CA ASN A 122 4.77 20.08 8.61
C ASN A 122 4.06 20.49 9.92
N ASN A 123 2.80 20.06 10.11
CA ASN A 123 2.02 20.29 11.33
C ASN A 123 2.29 19.25 12.44
N GLY A 124 3.23 18.30 12.22
CA GLY A 124 3.58 17.22 13.15
C GLY A 124 2.75 15.96 13.06
N GLU A 125 1.65 15.96 12.28
CA GLU A 125 0.84 14.75 12.02
C GLU A 125 1.64 13.71 11.25
N LEU A 126 1.22 12.44 11.35
CA LEU A 126 1.82 11.34 10.60
C LEU A 126 0.96 10.97 9.40
N ALA A 127 1.60 10.61 8.30
CA ALA A 127 0.96 10.03 7.13
C ALA A 127 1.67 8.73 6.73
N PHE A 128 0.90 7.72 6.34
CA PHE A 128 1.44 6.49 5.78
C PHE A 128 2.00 6.78 4.38
N ILE A 129 3.17 6.21 4.08
CA ILE A 129 3.79 6.28 2.77
C ILE A 129 4.22 4.90 2.32
N ILE A 130 3.95 4.58 1.07
CA ILE A 130 4.34 3.32 0.45
C ILE A 130 4.95 3.56 -0.93
N LYS A 131 6.06 2.89 -1.22
CA LYS A 131 6.66 2.91 -2.55
C LYS A 131 5.81 2.11 -3.52
N ARG A 132 5.57 2.65 -4.70
CA ARG A 132 4.81 1.95 -5.75
C ARG A 132 5.62 0.78 -6.29
N TYR A 133 5.03 -0.41 -6.24
CA TYR A 133 5.60 -1.65 -6.77
C TYR A 133 5.36 -1.81 -8.28
N ASP A 134 4.37 -1.08 -8.83
CA ASP A 134 4.02 -1.08 -10.24
C ASP A 134 4.90 -0.10 -11.07
N ARG A 135 6.12 0.15 -10.61
CA ARG A 135 7.13 0.96 -11.29
C ARG A 135 8.44 0.19 -11.40
N GLU A 136 8.87 -0.06 -12.62
CA GLU A 136 10.16 -0.69 -12.91
C GLU A 136 10.95 0.20 -13.87
N ASN A 137 12.13 0.66 -13.45
CA ASN A 137 13.00 1.55 -14.25
C ASN A 137 12.27 2.78 -14.82
N GLY A 138 11.34 3.37 -14.06
CA GLY A 138 10.52 4.51 -14.48
C GLY A 138 9.31 4.15 -15.36
N ILE A 139 9.16 2.88 -15.75
CA ILE A 139 8.04 2.40 -16.55
C ILE A 139 6.93 1.90 -15.62
N LYS A 140 5.68 2.26 -15.95
CA LYS A 140 4.51 1.72 -15.26
C LYS A 140 4.23 0.31 -15.77
N LEU A 141 4.26 -0.67 -14.87
CA LEU A 141 3.83 -2.03 -15.15
C LEU A 141 2.29 -2.09 -15.24
N HIS A 142 1.79 -2.96 -16.09
CA HIS A 142 0.35 -3.25 -16.13
C HIS A 142 -0.05 -3.99 -14.85
N GLN A 143 -1.08 -3.49 -14.20
CA GLN A 143 -1.67 -4.06 -13.00
C GLN A 143 -3.18 -4.19 -13.22
N GLU A 144 -3.73 -5.33 -12.87
CA GLU A 144 -5.16 -5.61 -12.95
C GLU A 144 -5.66 -6.11 -11.61
N GLN A 145 -6.66 -5.43 -11.02
CA GLN A 145 -7.30 -5.88 -9.78
C GLN A 145 -8.07 -7.18 -10.00
N LEU A 146 -8.14 -8.02 -8.98
CA LEU A 146 -8.70 -9.37 -9.13
C LEU A 146 -10.19 -9.37 -9.47
N ASP A 147 -10.97 -8.37 -9.00
CA ASP A 147 -12.37 -8.19 -9.43
C ASP A 147 -12.46 -7.97 -10.95
N SER A 148 -11.63 -7.09 -11.49
CA SER A 148 -11.56 -6.82 -12.93
C SER A 148 -11.11 -8.06 -13.71
N ALA A 149 -10.04 -8.70 -13.28
CA ALA A 149 -9.51 -9.91 -13.92
C ALA A 149 -10.52 -11.08 -13.95
N MET A 150 -11.41 -11.14 -12.96
CA MET A 150 -12.47 -12.15 -12.87
C MET A 150 -13.78 -11.71 -13.54
N GLY A 151 -13.88 -10.48 -14.04
CA GLY A 151 -15.08 -9.95 -14.71
C GLY A 151 -16.28 -9.83 -13.77
N VAL A 152 -16.07 -9.39 -12.52
CA VAL A 152 -17.14 -9.15 -11.56
C VAL A 152 -17.49 -7.67 -11.44
N ASP A 153 -18.73 -7.37 -11.02
CA ASP A 153 -19.27 -6.01 -11.05
C ASP A 153 -18.71 -5.12 -9.94
N ASP A 154 -18.30 -5.73 -8.82
CA ASP A 154 -17.80 -4.99 -7.66
C ASP A 154 -16.71 -5.73 -6.88
N LYS A 155 -16.13 -5.03 -5.89
CA LYS A 155 -15.05 -5.53 -5.04
C LYS A 155 -15.43 -6.75 -4.16
N PHE A 156 -16.71 -7.00 -3.94
CA PHE A 156 -17.21 -8.12 -3.14
C PHE A 156 -17.50 -9.38 -3.96
N GLY A 157 -17.28 -9.33 -5.27
CA GLY A 157 -17.46 -10.46 -6.16
C GLY A 157 -18.91 -10.69 -6.59
N ASN A 158 -19.72 -9.62 -6.66
CA ASN A 158 -21.07 -9.70 -7.18
C ASN A 158 -21.08 -9.77 -8.72
N ILE A 159 -22.06 -10.47 -9.27
CA ILE A 159 -22.42 -10.49 -10.69
C ILE A 159 -23.94 -10.37 -10.74
N ASN A 160 -24.44 -9.38 -11.49
CA ASN A 160 -25.88 -9.08 -11.60
C ASN A 160 -26.58 -8.95 -10.22
N GLY A 161 -25.89 -8.30 -9.25
CA GLY A 161 -26.42 -8.06 -7.91
C GLY A 161 -26.42 -9.27 -6.97
N SER A 162 -25.87 -10.41 -7.37
CA SER A 162 -25.76 -11.62 -6.54
C SER A 162 -24.31 -11.97 -6.29
N GLN A 163 -23.97 -12.41 -5.05
CA GLN A 163 -22.63 -12.86 -4.73
C GLN A 163 -22.28 -14.12 -5.51
N ALA A 164 -21.39 -13.97 -6.50
CA ALA A 164 -20.98 -15.04 -7.39
C ALA A 164 -19.58 -15.58 -7.10
N VAL A 165 -18.72 -14.78 -6.46
CA VAL A 165 -17.31 -15.12 -6.20
C VAL A 165 -17.05 -15.22 -4.71
N SER A 166 -16.61 -16.40 -4.28
CA SER A 166 -16.03 -16.67 -2.96
C SER A 166 -14.50 -16.67 -3.05
N TYR A 167 -13.80 -16.63 -1.91
CA TYR A 167 -12.34 -16.84 -1.88
C TYR A 167 -11.92 -18.17 -2.49
N SER A 168 -12.76 -19.22 -2.41
CA SER A 168 -12.49 -20.51 -3.08
C SER A 168 -12.46 -20.34 -4.60
N LYS A 169 -13.43 -19.63 -5.19
CA LYS A 169 -13.46 -19.36 -6.63
C LYS A 169 -12.32 -18.44 -7.05
N ALA A 170 -11.99 -17.43 -6.25
CA ALA A 170 -10.85 -16.55 -6.50
C ALA A 170 -9.51 -17.32 -6.47
N GLY A 171 -9.32 -18.21 -5.51
CA GLY A 171 -8.15 -19.09 -5.44
C GLY A 171 -8.05 -20.02 -6.65
N ALA A 172 -9.16 -20.62 -7.08
CA ALA A 172 -9.19 -21.45 -8.30
C ALA A 172 -8.84 -20.65 -9.56
N PHE A 173 -9.31 -19.39 -9.65
CA PHE A 173 -8.93 -18.49 -10.73
C PHE A 173 -7.42 -18.22 -10.74
N ILE A 174 -6.81 -17.91 -9.59
CA ILE A 174 -5.37 -17.70 -9.43
C ILE A 174 -4.59 -18.94 -9.85
N ALA A 175 -4.96 -20.13 -9.34
CA ALA A 175 -4.31 -21.40 -9.70
C ALA A 175 -4.31 -21.65 -11.22
N LYS A 176 -5.43 -21.34 -11.87
CA LYS A 176 -5.60 -21.56 -13.33
C LYS A 176 -4.76 -20.57 -14.15
N ASN A 177 -4.70 -19.30 -13.76
CA ASN A 177 -4.14 -18.24 -14.59
C ASN A 177 -2.66 -17.95 -14.32
N LEU A 178 -2.21 -18.09 -13.07
CA LEU A 178 -0.81 -17.87 -12.72
C LEU A 178 0.04 -19.15 -12.86
N LYS A 179 -0.59 -20.31 -12.83
CA LYS A 179 0.04 -21.63 -12.98
C LYS A 179 1.22 -21.88 -12.02
N ALA A 180 1.21 -21.23 -10.87
CA ALA A 180 2.24 -21.32 -9.84
C ALA A 180 1.60 -21.65 -8.49
N LEU A 181 1.97 -22.78 -7.91
CA LEU A 181 1.47 -23.22 -6.61
C LEU A 181 1.80 -22.22 -5.49
N GLN A 182 2.94 -21.53 -5.61
CA GLN A 182 3.35 -20.50 -4.67
C GLN A 182 2.36 -19.32 -4.63
N GLU A 183 1.86 -18.86 -5.78
CA GLU A 183 0.89 -17.77 -5.87
C GLU A 183 -0.47 -18.19 -5.27
N TYR A 184 -0.88 -19.42 -5.50
CA TYR A 184 -2.09 -19.98 -4.90
C TYR A 184 -1.98 -20.05 -3.36
N ALA A 185 -0.86 -20.56 -2.85
CA ALA A 185 -0.60 -20.64 -1.42
C ALA A 185 -0.51 -19.24 -0.80
N GLU A 186 0.16 -18.30 -1.48
CA GLU A 186 0.29 -16.92 -1.04
C GLU A 186 -1.07 -16.20 -0.95
N PHE A 187 -1.97 -16.44 -1.91
CA PHE A 187 -3.34 -15.93 -1.86
C PHE A 187 -4.05 -16.33 -0.56
N TYR A 188 -4.07 -17.63 -0.23
CA TYR A 188 -4.74 -18.10 0.99
C TYR A 188 -4.06 -17.66 2.27
N ARG A 189 -2.72 -17.56 2.28
CA ARG A 189 -2.00 -16.99 3.40
C ARG A 189 -2.45 -15.54 3.69
N ARG A 190 -2.67 -14.72 2.66
CA ARG A 190 -3.18 -13.34 2.80
C ARG A 190 -4.63 -13.31 3.28
N VAL A 191 -5.49 -14.19 2.78
CA VAL A 191 -6.87 -14.32 3.27
C VAL A 191 -6.88 -14.65 4.77
N ILE A 192 -6.09 -15.64 5.20
CA ILE A 192 -5.96 -16.00 6.61
C ILE A 192 -5.38 -14.87 7.43
N PHE A 193 -4.34 -14.22 6.94
CA PHE A 193 -3.71 -13.07 7.62
C PHE A 193 -4.74 -11.95 7.85
N SER A 194 -5.48 -11.56 6.82
CA SER A 194 -6.51 -10.52 6.92
C SER A 194 -7.59 -10.87 7.94
N TYR A 195 -8.02 -12.13 7.99
CA TYR A 195 -8.96 -12.61 9.00
C TYR A 195 -8.37 -12.50 10.42
N VAL A 196 -7.12 -12.92 10.61
CA VAL A 196 -6.45 -12.92 11.92
C VAL A 196 -6.21 -11.51 12.46
N VAL A 197 -5.88 -10.55 11.58
CA VAL A 197 -5.66 -9.15 11.98
C VAL A 197 -6.95 -8.32 12.06
N GLY A 198 -8.13 -8.92 11.79
CA GLY A 198 -9.41 -8.24 11.86
C GLY A 198 -9.64 -7.23 10.73
N ASN A 199 -9.11 -7.49 9.53
CA ASN A 199 -9.37 -6.63 8.37
C ASN A 199 -10.74 -6.96 7.76
N ASN A 200 -11.77 -6.21 8.12
CA ASN A 200 -13.13 -6.41 7.62
C ASN A 200 -13.38 -5.83 6.22
N ASP A 201 -12.50 -4.96 5.72
CA ASP A 201 -12.57 -4.44 4.33
C ASP A 201 -11.69 -5.25 3.35
N HIS A 202 -11.38 -6.52 3.69
CA HIS A 202 -10.61 -7.38 2.82
C HIS A 202 -11.47 -7.90 1.66
N HIS A 203 -11.15 -7.50 0.45
CA HIS A 203 -11.94 -7.78 -0.76
C HIS A 203 -11.07 -8.02 -1.99
N LEU A 204 -11.68 -8.33 -3.16
CA LEU A 204 -10.95 -8.70 -4.37
C LEU A 204 -10.00 -7.61 -4.89
N ARG A 205 -10.28 -6.31 -4.63
CA ARG A 205 -9.39 -5.20 -5.02
C ARG A 205 -8.13 -5.07 -4.15
N ASN A 206 -8.03 -5.79 -3.03
CA ASN A 206 -6.80 -5.89 -2.25
C ASN A 206 -5.80 -6.89 -2.86
N PHE A 207 -6.19 -7.56 -3.93
CA PHE A 207 -5.34 -8.42 -4.73
C PHE A 207 -5.24 -7.86 -6.15
N SER A 208 -4.02 -7.87 -6.70
CA SER A 208 -3.80 -7.50 -8.10
C SER A 208 -2.89 -8.50 -8.77
N LEU A 209 -3.11 -8.70 -10.05
CA LEU A 209 -2.18 -9.35 -10.96
C LEU A 209 -1.21 -8.32 -11.50
N LEU A 210 0.09 -8.59 -11.38
CA LEU A 210 1.16 -7.72 -11.88
C LEU A 210 1.79 -8.39 -13.10
N TYR A 211 1.77 -7.68 -14.22
CA TYR A 211 2.33 -8.13 -15.49
C TYR A 211 3.70 -7.49 -15.71
N THR A 212 4.71 -8.30 -15.87
CA THR A 212 6.08 -7.84 -16.15
C THR A 212 6.28 -7.61 -17.65
N SER A 213 7.21 -6.75 -18.02
CA SER A 213 7.47 -6.37 -19.41
C SER A 213 8.06 -7.50 -20.30
N ASN A 214 8.52 -8.59 -19.70
CA ASN A 214 9.18 -9.70 -20.41
C ASN A 214 8.21 -10.79 -20.93
N GLY A 215 6.89 -10.58 -20.85
CA GLY A 215 5.88 -11.55 -21.29
C GLY A 215 5.75 -12.81 -20.41
N ALA A 216 6.32 -12.81 -19.22
CA ALA A 216 6.09 -13.88 -18.25
C ALA A 216 4.62 -13.92 -17.78
N LEU A 217 4.21 -15.04 -17.20
CA LEU A 217 2.90 -15.11 -16.54
C LEU A 217 2.82 -14.06 -15.44
N PRO A 218 1.63 -13.47 -15.21
CA PRO A 218 1.45 -12.52 -14.13
C PRO A 218 1.70 -13.18 -12.78
N THR A 219 2.09 -12.36 -11.80
CA THR A 219 2.25 -12.75 -10.39
C THR A 219 1.27 -11.97 -9.53
N LEU A 220 1.00 -12.43 -8.31
CA LEU A 220 0.33 -11.59 -7.33
C LEU A 220 1.21 -10.38 -6.99
N SER A 221 0.61 -9.20 -6.97
CA SER A 221 1.28 -7.99 -6.47
C SER A 221 1.78 -8.19 -5.04
N PRO A 222 2.75 -7.42 -4.56
CA PRO A 222 3.01 -7.32 -3.12
C PRO A 222 1.74 -6.95 -2.34
N VAL A 223 1.73 -7.20 -1.02
CA VAL A 223 0.63 -6.82 -0.13
C VAL A 223 0.54 -5.29 -0.04
N TYR A 224 -0.67 -4.77 -0.08
CA TYR A 224 -1.00 -3.35 0.07
C TYR A 224 -2.41 -3.18 0.66
N ASP A 225 -2.70 -2.01 1.23
CA ASP A 225 -4.05 -1.61 1.66
C ASP A 225 -4.62 -2.57 2.71
N VAL A 226 -3.85 -2.85 3.78
CA VAL A 226 -4.26 -3.73 4.87
C VAL A 226 -4.30 -2.95 6.18
N VAL A 227 -5.47 -2.94 6.80
CA VAL A 227 -5.75 -2.29 8.08
C VAL A 227 -6.44 -3.28 9.03
N SER A 228 -6.50 -2.94 10.30
CA SER A 228 -7.33 -3.62 11.31
C SER A 228 -8.48 -2.69 11.69
N ASP A 229 -9.69 -3.20 11.74
CA ASP A 229 -10.89 -2.46 12.20
C ASP A 229 -11.04 -2.53 13.72
#